data_695b01be8c36eb01371348165492e1e4
#
_entry.id   695b01be8c36eb01371348165492e1e4
#
_cell.length_a   1.000
_cell.length_b   1.000
_cell.length_c   1.000
_cell.angle_alpha   90.00
_cell.angle_beta   90.00
_cell.angle_gamma   90.00
#
_symmetry.space_group_name_H-M   'P 1'
#
loop_
_entity.id
_entity.type
_entity.pdbx_description
1 polymer ?
#
loop_
_entity_poly.entity_id
_entity_poly.type
_entity_poly.pdbx_seq_one_letter_code
_entity_poly.pdbx_strand_id
1 'polypeptide(L)'
;MGSEMCIRDSFYKMYKSDLFIYLDDAQFSNEAAHNFNKIKTPQGVLRVKFPVEMKFGDPINHVRPKDELKWKEKHLKTIEMNYKKAPFLSDIYPSLKEVYLNDYSNVADLNIALNTFISNQFGIKPKIFRSSELLSHAKKEERVIDLSLEVGATAYISGNGARVYQDESHFNERGLKLEYMDYSPIEYPQLWGDFIENMSVLDYIFNCGFDFEYVVDKVDAINGNR
;
A
#
# COMPACT_ATOMS: atom_id res chain seq x y z
N MET A 1 7.23 -6.83 1.62
CA MET A 1 6.39 -6.37 0.48
C MET A 1 6.31 -4.87 0.56
N GLY A 2 6.42 -4.18 -0.57
CA GLY A 2 6.52 -2.74 -0.60
C GLY A 2 5.27 -2.04 -0.09
N SER A 3 5.45 -0.82 0.36
CA SER A 3 4.40 0.11 0.80
C SER A 3 3.56 0.62 -0.39
N GLU A 4 3.16 -0.28 -1.28
CA GLU A 4 2.37 0.10 -2.45
C GLU A 4 0.98 0.56 -2.00
N MET A 5 0.72 1.85 -2.16
CA MET A 5 -0.63 2.42 -1.96
C MET A 5 -1.53 2.06 -3.15
N CYS A 6 -1.61 0.78 -3.48
CA CYS A 6 -2.54 0.26 -4.45
C CYS A 6 -3.79 -0.25 -3.72
N ILE A 7 -4.97 0.21 -4.14
CA ILE A 7 -6.23 -0.15 -3.48
C ILE A 7 -6.39 -1.67 -3.39
N ARG A 8 -5.96 -2.36 -4.39
CA ARG A 8 -6.10 -3.79 -4.54
C ARG A 8 -5.14 -4.58 -3.64
N ASP A 9 -3.84 -4.30 -3.74
CA ASP A 9 -2.83 -5.16 -3.11
C ASP A 9 -2.70 -4.90 -1.60
N SER A 10 -2.71 -3.64 -1.19
CA SER A 10 -2.52 -3.30 0.22
C SER A 10 -3.84 -3.24 0.99
N PHE A 11 -4.84 -2.50 0.49
CA PHE A 11 -6.07 -2.27 1.24
C PHE A 11 -6.99 -3.49 1.26
N TYR A 12 -7.07 -4.25 0.18
CA TYR A 12 -7.86 -5.49 0.19
C TYR A 12 -7.21 -6.57 1.06
N LYS A 13 -5.87 -6.66 1.13
CA LYS A 13 -5.18 -7.51 2.11
C LYS A 13 -5.49 -7.08 3.54
N MET A 14 -5.42 -5.79 3.85
CA MET A 14 -5.78 -5.27 5.16
C MET A 14 -7.23 -5.62 5.52
N TYR A 15 -8.15 -5.51 4.57
CA TYR A 15 -9.56 -5.86 4.77
C TYR A 15 -9.78 -7.34 5.09
N LYS A 16 -9.04 -8.24 4.43
CA LYS A 16 -9.14 -9.70 4.65
C LYS A 16 -8.31 -10.19 5.85
N SER A 17 -7.58 -9.31 6.53
CA SER A 17 -6.67 -9.68 7.61
C SER A 17 -7.12 -9.09 8.95
N ASP A 18 -7.07 -9.90 10.02
CA ASP A 18 -7.22 -9.41 11.40
C ASP A 18 -5.94 -8.68 11.88
N LEU A 19 -4.78 -9.12 11.34
CA LEU A 19 -3.45 -8.65 11.72
C LEU A 19 -2.70 -8.22 10.45
N PHE A 20 -2.04 -7.08 10.48
CA PHE A 20 -1.24 -6.58 9.36
C PHE A 20 0.14 -6.13 9.80
N ILE A 21 1.20 -6.65 9.17
CA ILE A 21 2.59 -6.33 9.51
C ILE A 21 3.20 -5.50 8.39
N TYR A 22 3.61 -4.27 8.68
CA TYR A 22 4.46 -3.50 7.80
C TYR A 22 5.90 -3.99 7.91
N LEU A 23 6.51 -4.40 6.80
CA LEU A 23 7.92 -4.76 6.73
C LEU A 23 8.78 -3.49 6.59
N ASP A 24 8.75 -2.65 7.61
CA ASP A 24 9.36 -1.32 7.62
C ASP A 24 10.90 -1.34 7.67
N ASP A 25 11.47 -2.43 8.13
CA ASP A 25 12.91 -2.69 8.14
C ASP A 25 13.41 -3.54 6.94
N ALA A 26 12.54 -3.80 5.94
CA ALA A 26 12.96 -4.37 4.68
C ALA A 26 13.88 -3.39 3.91
N GLN A 27 14.79 -3.93 3.09
CA GLN A 27 15.70 -3.11 2.29
C GLN A 27 14.93 -2.16 1.37
N PHE A 28 15.30 -0.88 1.41
CA PHE A 28 14.76 0.12 0.49
C PHE A 28 15.19 -0.17 -0.95
N SER A 29 14.27 0.00 -1.89
CA SER A 29 14.53 -0.09 -3.32
C SER A 29 13.90 1.09 -4.06
N ASN A 30 14.67 1.68 -4.97
CA ASN A 30 14.18 2.72 -5.87
C ASN A 30 13.21 2.18 -6.95
N GLU A 31 13.19 0.87 -7.16
CA GLU A 31 12.31 0.19 -8.11
C GLU A 31 10.99 -0.27 -7.47
N ALA A 32 11.00 -0.49 -6.17
CA ALA A 32 9.77 -0.72 -5.41
C ALA A 32 9.07 0.61 -5.10
N ALA A 33 7.76 0.60 -4.95
CA ALA A 33 6.96 1.80 -4.75
C ALA A 33 7.08 2.40 -3.32
N HIS A 34 8.30 2.46 -2.76
CA HIS A 34 8.53 2.99 -1.42
C HIS A 34 8.45 4.52 -1.37
N ASN A 35 8.94 5.20 -2.41
CA ASN A 35 8.97 6.67 -2.47
C ASN A 35 8.33 7.24 -3.75
N PHE A 36 7.51 6.47 -4.43
CA PHE A 36 6.74 6.94 -5.57
C PHE A 36 5.41 6.23 -5.69
N ASN A 37 4.50 6.84 -6.43
CA ASN A 37 3.28 6.19 -6.89
C ASN A 37 2.89 6.75 -8.27
N LYS A 38 1.84 6.19 -8.88
CA LYS A 38 1.35 6.57 -10.21
C LYS A 38 -0.01 7.21 -10.08
N ILE A 39 -0.19 8.35 -10.75
CA ILE A 39 -1.48 9.02 -10.88
C ILE A 39 -1.84 9.15 -12.37
N LYS A 40 -3.14 9.25 -12.64
CA LYS A 40 -3.64 9.48 -14.01
C LYS A 40 -3.73 10.98 -14.29
N THR A 41 -3.30 11.39 -15.46
CA THR A 41 -3.31 12.78 -15.93
C THR A 41 -3.89 12.85 -17.34
N PRO A 42 -4.23 14.06 -17.87
CA PRO A 42 -4.65 14.20 -19.27
C PRO A 42 -3.62 13.69 -20.29
N GLN A 43 -2.34 13.60 -19.91
CA GLN A 43 -1.25 13.12 -20.75
C GLN A 43 -0.92 11.63 -20.53
N GLY A 44 -1.70 10.93 -19.72
CA GLY A 44 -1.49 9.53 -19.34
C GLY A 44 -0.95 9.37 -17.92
N VAL A 45 -0.18 8.31 -17.69
CA VAL A 45 0.35 7.97 -16.36
C VAL A 45 1.50 8.89 -15.98
N LEU A 46 1.40 9.51 -14.81
CA LEU A 46 2.48 10.28 -14.20
C LEU A 46 3.00 9.56 -12.96
N ARG A 47 4.31 9.26 -12.93
CA ARG A 47 4.99 8.77 -11.72
C ARG A 47 5.32 9.96 -10.82
N VAL A 48 4.70 10.02 -9.66
CA VAL A 48 4.95 11.04 -8.63
C VAL A 48 5.93 10.46 -7.63
N LYS A 49 7.16 10.95 -7.63
CA LYS A 49 8.27 10.45 -6.81
C LYS A 49 8.83 11.57 -5.95
N PHE A 50 9.06 11.30 -4.66
CA PHE A 50 9.76 12.22 -3.77
C PHE A 50 11.23 11.85 -3.56
N PRO A 51 12.10 12.86 -3.37
CA PRO A 51 13.52 12.64 -3.14
C PRO A 51 13.77 12.11 -1.74
N VAL A 52 14.77 11.22 -1.63
CA VAL A 52 15.17 10.61 -0.37
C VAL A 52 16.68 10.70 -0.16
N GLU A 53 17.10 10.70 1.09
CA GLU A 53 18.46 10.47 1.53
C GLU A 53 18.59 9.01 1.96
N MET A 54 19.46 8.26 1.26
CA MET A 54 19.65 6.84 1.51
C MET A 54 21.06 6.40 1.12
N LYS A 55 21.53 5.31 1.73
CA LYS A 55 22.69 4.53 1.30
C LYS A 55 22.22 3.20 0.75
N PHE A 56 23.04 2.59 -0.10
CA PHE A 56 22.73 1.24 -0.60
C PHE A 56 22.64 0.25 0.56
N GLY A 57 21.54 -0.48 0.61
CA GLY A 57 21.27 -1.47 1.67
C GLY A 57 20.47 -0.93 2.86
N ASP A 58 20.22 0.37 2.95
CA ASP A 58 19.43 0.92 4.05
C ASP A 58 18.03 0.31 4.11
N PRO A 59 17.50 0.00 5.29
CA PRO A 59 16.11 -0.38 5.46
C PRO A 59 15.20 0.85 5.30
N ILE A 60 13.92 0.62 4.96
CA ILE A 60 12.94 1.67 4.65
C ILE A 60 12.80 2.66 5.80
N ASN A 61 12.81 2.17 7.05
CA ASN A 61 12.70 3.00 8.26
C ASN A 61 13.97 3.80 8.61
N HIS A 62 15.05 3.66 7.85
CA HIS A 62 16.25 4.49 7.95
C HIS A 62 16.37 5.50 6.80
N VAL A 63 15.56 5.37 5.76
CA VAL A 63 15.57 6.27 4.61
C VAL A 63 14.76 7.52 4.91
N ARG A 64 15.34 8.71 4.74
CA ARG A 64 14.70 9.99 5.07
C ARG A 64 14.18 10.71 3.82
N PRO A 65 12.96 11.25 3.85
CA PRO A 65 12.52 12.21 2.83
C PRO A 65 13.37 13.48 2.88
N LYS A 66 13.70 14.05 1.72
CA LYS A 66 14.42 15.34 1.61
C LYS A 66 13.42 16.49 1.62
N ASP A 67 12.86 16.81 2.79
CA ASP A 67 11.80 17.80 2.96
C ASP A 67 12.25 19.22 2.61
N GLU A 68 13.55 19.52 2.73
CA GLU A 68 14.14 20.79 2.32
C GLU A 68 13.92 21.11 0.82
N LEU A 69 13.62 20.11 0.00
CA LEU A 69 13.31 20.29 -1.43
C LEU A 69 11.83 20.62 -1.70
N LYS A 70 11.02 20.82 -0.66
CA LYS A 70 9.59 21.18 -0.73
C LYS A 70 8.79 20.28 -1.67
N TRP A 71 9.07 18.99 -1.61
CA TRP A 71 8.44 18.02 -2.50
C TRP A 71 6.97 17.77 -2.13
N LYS A 72 6.59 17.90 -0.86
CA LYS A 72 5.21 17.72 -0.37
C LYS A 72 4.27 18.72 -1.06
N GLU A 73 4.64 19.98 -1.08
CA GLU A 73 3.85 21.03 -1.74
C GLU A 73 3.76 20.83 -3.26
N LYS A 74 4.86 20.37 -3.88
CA LYS A 74 4.86 20.05 -5.32
C LYS A 74 3.93 18.89 -5.64
N HIS A 75 3.96 17.84 -4.83
CA HIS A 75 3.07 16.68 -4.98
C HIS A 75 1.61 17.07 -4.79
N LEU A 76 1.29 17.78 -3.71
CA LEU A 76 -0.06 18.25 -3.42
C LEU A 76 -0.61 19.12 -4.55
N LYS A 77 0.19 20.07 -5.07
CA LYS A 77 -0.18 20.87 -6.24
C LYS A 77 -0.42 20.01 -7.48
N THR A 78 0.43 19.02 -7.71
CA THR A 78 0.29 18.09 -8.85
C THR A 78 -1.01 17.27 -8.73
N ILE A 79 -1.32 16.78 -7.55
CA ILE A 79 -2.56 16.04 -7.25
C ILE A 79 -3.76 16.96 -7.50
N GLU A 80 -3.79 18.14 -6.88
CA GLU A 80 -4.89 19.10 -7.03
C GLU A 80 -5.15 19.47 -8.50
N MET A 81 -4.09 19.77 -9.26
CA MET A 81 -4.22 20.12 -10.67
C MET A 81 -4.83 19.00 -11.53
N ASN A 82 -4.45 17.75 -11.27
CA ASN A 82 -4.90 16.62 -12.07
C ASN A 82 -6.26 16.07 -11.64
N TYR A 83 -6.65 16.23 -10.38
CA TYR A 83 -7.92 15.73 -9.85
C TYR A 83 -8.95 16.81 -9.56
N LYS A 84 -8.73 18.08 -9.95
CA LYS A 84 -9.68 19.19 -9.68
C LYS A 84 -11.10 18.97 -10.21
N LYS A 85 -11.29 18.06 -11.16
CA LYS A 85 -12.59 17.67 -11.70
C LYS A 85 -13.16 16.38 -11.10
N ALA A 86 -12.42 15.73 -10.22
CA ALA A 86 -12.87 14.51 -9.58
C ALA A 86 -13.93 14.83 -8.52
N PRO A 87 -15.02 14.05 -8.44
CA PRO A 87 -16.19 14.39 -7.64
C PRO A 87 -15.92 14.48 -6.14
N PHE A 88 -14.94 13.73 -5.63
CA PHE A 88 -14.66 13.66 -4.19
C PHE A 88 -13.38 14.40 -3.76
N LEU A 89 -12.73 15.14 -4.68
CA LEU A 89 -11.49 15.84 -4.32
C LEU A 89 -11.73 16.86 -3.20
N SER A 90 -12.78 17.69 -3.31
CA SER A 90 -13.07 18.76 -2.33
C SER A 90 -13.24 18.24 -0.91
N ASP A 91 -13.79 17.05 -0.77
CA ASP A 91 -14.13 16.47 0.52
C ASP A 91 -12.93 15.74 1.15
N ILE A 92 -12.08 15.11 0.31
CA ILE A 92 -10.99 14.26 0.74
C ILE A 92 -9.67 15.02 0.87
N TYR A 93 -9.40 15.93 -0.07
CA TYR A 93 -8.10 16.59 -0.18
C TYR A 93 -7.66 17.37 1.08
N PRO A 94 -8.52 18.11 1.81
CA PRO A 94 -8.11 18.83 3.00
C PRO A 94 -7.49 17.91 4.07
N SER A 95 -8.17 16.82 4.42
CA SER A 95 -7.71 15.86 5.42
C SER A 95 -6.46 15.09 4.96
N LEU A 96 -6.41 14.70 3.67
CA LEU A 96 -5.21 14.07 3.09
C LEU A 96 -4.01 15.02 3.17
N LYS A 97 -4.21 16.30 2.86
CA LYS A 97 -3.17 17.34 2.91
C LYS A 97 -2.61 17.51 4.31
N GLU A 98 -3.44 17.49 5.35
CA GLU A 98 -2.98 17.55 6.75
C GLU A 98 -2.04 16.40 7.05
N VAL A 99 -2.43 15.15 6.75
CA VAL A 99 -1.57 13.99 6.97
C VAL A 99 -0.29 14.07 6.14
N TYR A 100 -0.39 14.53 4.89
CA TYR A 100 0.75 14.61 3.97
C TYR A 100 1.81 15.63 4.40
N LEU A 101 1.38 16.72 5.03
CA LEU A 101 2.25 17.82 5.47
C LEU A 101 2.91 17.61 6.83
N ASN A 102 2.48 16.60 7.59
CA ASN A 102 3.15 16.27 8.85
C ASN A 102 4.64 15.93 8.64
N ASP A 103 5.43 16.13 9.68
CA ASP A 103 6.82 15.74 9.70
C ASP A 103 6.97 14.25 9.98
N TYR A 104 7.75 13.56 9.16
CA TYR A 104 8.03 12.14 9.30
C TYR A 104 9.53 11.90 9.33
N SER A 105 9.98 11.12 10.31
CA SER A 105 11.40 10.81 10.50
C SER A 105 11.99 9.99 9.34
N ASN A 106 11.16 9.19 8.66
CA ASN A 106 11.59 8.28 7.60
C ASN A 106 10.43 7.94 6.64
N VAL A 107 10.77 7.24 5.55
CA VAL A 107 9.82 6.81 4.51
C VAL A 107 8.77 5.84 5.04
N ALA A 108 9.13 4.95 5.97
CA ALA A 108 8.18 4.00 6.55
C ALA A 108 7.08 4.72 7.33
N ASP A 109 7.44 5.69 8.19
CA ASP A 109 6.49 6.47 8.99
C ASP A 109 5.49 7.24 8.10
N LEU A 110 5.99 7.89 7.04
CA LEU A 110 5.15 8.58 6.06
C LEU A 110 4.14 7.61 5.41
N ASN A 111 4.63 6.48 4.90
CA ASN A 111 3.79 5.51 4.20
C ASN A 111 2.76 4.86 5.14
N ILE A 112 3.16 4.49 6.35
CA ILE A 112 2.26 3.92 7.36
C ILE A 112 1.18 4.93 7.74
N ALA A 113 1.52 6.20 7.96
CA ALA A 113 0.56 7.23 8.29
C ALA A 113 -0.48 7.44 7.17
N LEU A 114 -0.05 7.53 5.91
CA LEU A 114 -0.95 7.66 4.76
C LEU A 114 -1.84 6.44 4.58
N ASN A 115 -1.28 5.23 4.67
CA ASN A 115 -2.05 3.99 4.57
C ASN A 115 -3.05 3.86 5.72
N THR A 116 -2.66 4.21 6.95
CA THR A 116 -3.54 4.18 8.12
C THR A 116 -4.68 5.19 7.99
N PHE A 117 -4.38 6.40 7.51
CA PHE A 117 -5.42 7.39 7.23
C PHE A 117 -6.46 6.83 6.25
N ILE A 118 -6.02 6.32 5.11
CA ILE A 118 -6.92 5.82 4.06
C ILE A 118 -7.69 4.56 4.52
N SER A 119 -7.01 3.60 5.17
CA SER A 119 -7.67 2.39 5.68
C SER A 119 -8.75 2.71 6.71
N ASN A 120 -8.51 3.67 7.61
CA ASN A 120 -9.51 4.13 8.57
C ASN A 120 -10.74 4.73 7.89
N GLN A 121 -10.55 5.52 6.81
CA GLN A 121 -11.65 6.08 6.04
C GLN A 121 -12.47 5.01 5.29
N PHE A 122 -11.84 3.93 4.86
CA PHE A 122 -12.50 2.75 4.31
C PHE A 122 -13.17 1.86 5.38
N GLY A 123 -13.02 2.18 6.66
CA GLY A 123 -13.51 1.33 7.76
C GLY A 123 -12.67 0.07 8.01
N ILE A 124 -11.48 -0.03 7.41
CA ILE A 124 -10.57 -1.17 7.52
C ILE A 124 -9.63 -0.94 8.71
N LYS A 125 -9.73 -1.80 9.73
CA LYS A 125 -9.02 -1.61 11.00
C LYS A 125 -8.35 -2.89 11.51
N PRO A 126 -7.41 -3.50 10.76
CA PRO A 126 -6.64 -4.62 11.28
C PRO A 126 -5.76 -4.15 12.43
N LYS A 127 -5.36 -5.06 13.30
CA LYS A 127 -4.31 -4.77 14.27
C LYS A 127 -2.97 -4.65 13.53
N ILE A 128 -2.36 -3.47 13.63
CA ILE A 128 -1.13 -3.14 12.87
C ILE A 128 0.10 -3.39 13.72
N PHE A 129 1.12 -3.98 13.10
CA PHE A 129 2.44 -4.21 13.65
C PHE A 129 3.52 -3.68 12.70
N ARG A 130 4.72 -3.46 13.23
CA ARG A 130 5.94 -3.18 12.45
C ARG A 130 6.92 -4.32 12.63
N SER A 131 7.52 -4.80 11.55
CA SER A 131 8.52 -5.86 11.64
C SER A 131 9.77 -5.44 12.41
N SER A 132 10.09 -4.15 12.43
CA SER A 132 11.20 -3.61 13.23
C SER A 132 10.99 -3.68 14.74
N GLU A 133 9.77 -3.87 15.20
CA GLU A 133 9.38 -3.99 16.61
C GLU A 133 9.25 -5.46 17.05
N LEU A 134 9.42 -6.41 16.10
CA LEU A 134 9.31 -7.85 16.33
C LEU A 134 10.69 -8.50 16.40
N LEU A 135 10.77 -9.71 16.96
CA LEU A 135 12.04 -10.35 17.32
C LEU A 135 12.71 -11.10 16.16
N SER A 136 11.95 -11.50 15.12
CA SER A 136 12.52 -12.32 14.05
C SER A 136 13.53 -11.56 13.20
N HIS A 137 14.73 -12.12 13.10
CA HIS A 137 15.80 -11.69 12.21
C HIS A 137 16.05 -12.65 11.04
N ALA A 138 15.19 -13.64 10.83
CA ALA A 138 15.23 -14.54 9.69
C ALA A 138 15.13 -13.77 8.37
N LYS A 139 15.30 -14.45 7.25
CA LYS A 139 15.27 -13.85 5.91
C LYS A 139 14.24 -14.55 5.03
N LYS A 140 13.80 -13.87 3.99
CA LYS A 140 12.89 -14.42 2.96
C LYS A 140 11.62 -15.02 3.58
N GLU A 141 11.27 -16.22 3.18
CA GLU A 141 10.08 -16.96 3.59
C GLU A 141 10.06 -17.25 5.10
N GLU A 142 11.17 -17.71 5.65
CA GLU A 142 11.27 -18.02 7.09
C GLU A 142 10.95 -16.79 7.95
N ARG A 143 11.39 -15.61 7.52
CA ARG A 143 11.02 -14.37 8.20
C ARG A 143 9.52 -14.11 8.20
N VAL A 144 8.85 -14.36 7.08
CA VAL A 144 7.39 -14.15 6.98
C VAL A 144 6.66 -15.10 7.93
N ILE A 145 7.11 -16.37 8.00
CA ILE A 145 6.55 -17.37 8.92
C ILE A 145 6.75 -16.93 10.37
N ASP A 146 7.99 -16.61 10.76
CA ASP A 146 8.30 -16.19 12.13
C ASP A 146 7.51 -14.97 12.59
N LEU A 147 7.50 -13.91 11.77
CA LEU A 147 6.75 -12.70 12.09
C LEU A 147 5.24 -12.97 12.23
N SER A 148 4.68 -13.83 11.38
CA SER A 148 3.28 -14.20 11.45
C SER A 148 2.95 -14.96 12.75
N LEU A 149 3.79 -15.92 13.12
CA LEU A 149 3.63 -16.69 14.36
C LEU A 149 3.82 -15.82 15.60
N GLU A 150 4.78 -14.91 15.58
CA GLU A 150 5.06 -14.00 16.71
C GLU A 150 3.87 -13.12 17.07
N VAL A 151 3.09 -12.67 16.06
CA VAL A 151 1.86 -11.91 16.31
C VAL A 151 0.62 -12.77 16.55
N GLY A 152 0.77 -14.10 16.56
CA GLY A 152 -0.29 -15.06 16.84
C GLY A 152 -1.20 -15.34 15.64
N ALA A 153 -0.72 -15.13 14.41
CA ALA A 153 -1.47 -15.49 13.21
C ALA A 153 -1.57 -17.01 13.04
N THR A 154 -2.70 -17.47 12.53
CA THR A 154 -2.95 -18.88 12.16
C THR A 154 -2.91 -19.10 10.65
N ALA A 155 -3.01 -18.01 9.89
CA ALA A 155 -2.94 -18.02 8.43
C ALA A 155 -2.11 -16.80 7.93
N TYR A 156 -1.42 -16.99 6.81
CA TYR A 156 -0.72 -15.93 6.10
C TYR A 156 -1.31 -15.74 4.70
N ILE A 157 -1.73 -14.51 4.39
CA ILE A 157 -2.29 -14.16 3.10
C ILE A 157 -1.19 -13.63 2.18
N SER A 158 -0.90 -14.35 1.11
CA SER A 158 0.10 -14.01 0.11
C SER A 158 -0.54 -13.62 -1.24
N GLY A 159 0.17 -12.86 -2.05
CA GLY A 159 -0.23 -12.62 -3.44
C GLY A 159 0.16 -13.79 -4.36
N ASN A 160 -0.60 -14.03 -5.42
CA ASN A 160 -0.35 -15.11 -6.36
C ASN A 160 1.06 -15.09 -6.98
N GLY A 161 1.67 -13.92 -7.17
CA GLY A 161 3.03 -13.81 -7.66
C GLY A 161 4.09 -14.46 -6.77
N ALA A 162 3.77 -14.72 -5.52
CA ALA A 162 4.68 -15.38 -4.58
C ALA A 162 4.67 -16.92 -4.69
N ARG A 163 3.69 -17.52 -5.36
CA ARG A 163 3.60 -18.98 -5.55
C ARG A 163 4.85 -19.61 -6.15
N VAL A 164 5.60 -18.85 -6.94
CA VAL A 164 6.79 -19.36 -7.64
C VAL A 164 8.00 -19.53 -6.74
N TYR A 165 7.98 -18.97 -5.52
CA TYR A 165 9.11 -19.02 -4.60
C TYR A 165 8.72 -19.34 -3.14
N GLN A 166 7.42 -19.53 -2.84
CA GLN A 166 6.93 -19.96 -1.53
C GLN A 166 6.63 -21.46 -1.56
N ASP A 167 7.04 -22.16 -0.51
CA ASP A 167 6.74 -23.57 -0.31
C ASP A 167 5.70 -23.73 0.80
N GLU A 168 4.50 -24.16 0.44
CA GLU A 168 3.37 -24.35 1.37
C GLU A 168 3.71 -25.34 2.48
N SER A 169 4.59 -26.33 2.21
CA SER A 169 4.98 -27.31 3.23
C SER A 169 5.70 -26.67 4.41
N HIS A 170 6.56 -25.67 4.16
CA HIS A 170 7.27 -24.95 5.22
C HIS A 170 6.32 -24.18 6.15
N PHE A 171 5.25 -23.61 5.60
CA PHE A 171 4.21 -22.94 6.41
C PHE A 171 3.46 -23.95 7.25
N ASN A 172 3.02 -25.06 6.64
CA ASN A 172 2.23 -26.09 7.32
C ASN A 172 3.01 -26.80 8.44
N GLU A 173 4.31 -27.10 8.24
CA GLU A 173 5.21 -27.67 9.25
C GLU A 173 5.34 -26.78 10.49
N ARG A 174 5.21 -25.45 10.31
CA ARG A 174 5.24 -24.48 11.39
C ARG A 174 3.85 -24.17 11.97
N GLY A 175 2.79 -24.82 11.48
CA GLY A 175 1.41 -24.63 11.93
C GLY A 175 0.76 -23.34 11.42
N LEU A 176 1.27 -22.76 10.36
CA LEU A 176 0.74 -21.55 9.71
C LEU A 176 0.11 -21.94 8.37
N LYS A 177 -1.16 -21.64 8.17
CA LYS A 177 -1.84 -21.86 6.88
C LYS A 177 -1.38 -20.83 5.85
N LEU A 178 -1.00 -21.25 4.65
CA LEU A 178 -0.70 -20.33 3.54
C LEU A 178 -1.93 -20.17 2.64
N GLU A 179 -2.40 -18.96 2.48
CA GLU A 179 -3.51 -18.62 1.60
C GLU A 179 -3.04 -17.66 0.50
N TYR A 180 -3.47 -17.91 -0.73
CA TYR A 180 -3.14 -17.03 -1.85
C TYR A 180 -4.35 -16.23 -2.27
N MET A 181 -4.12 -14.94 -2.44
CA MET A 181 -5.11 -14.02 -2.95
C MET A 181 -4.86 -13.73 -4.42
N ASP A 182 -5.89 -13.87 -5.24
CA ASP A 182 -5.86 -13.43 -6.64
C ASP A 182 -6.26 -11.94 -6.72
N TYR A 183 -5.38 -11.16 -7.32
CA TYR A 183 -5.56 -9.72 -7.48
C TYR A 183 -5.80 -9.39 -8.94
N SER A 184 -6.99 -9.63 -9.44
CA SER A 184 -7.37 -9.12 -10.77
C SER A 184 -7.65 -7.62 -10.70
N PRO A 185 -7.25 -6.82 -11.69
CA PRO A 185 -7.59 -5.40 -11.74
C PRO A 185 -9.10 -5.20 -11.69
N ILE A 186 -9.54 -4.27 -10.85
CA ILE A 186 -10.94 -3.83 -10.83
C ILE A 186 -11.05 -2.54 -11.62
N GLU A 187 -12.02 -2.49 -12.52
CA GLU A 187 -12.32 -1.30 -13.29
C GLU A 187 -13.25 -0.38 -12.48
N TYR A 188 -12.92 0.90 -12.44
CA TYR A 188 -13.71 1.95 -11.77
C TYR A 188 -13.68 3.23 -12.62
N PRO A 189 -14.64 4.14 -12.44
CA PRO A 189 -14.65 5.45 -13.13
C PRO A 189 -13.35 6.22 -12.87
N GLN A 190 -12.71 6.68 -13.93
CA GLN A 190 -11.50 7.50 -13.85
C GLN A 190 -11.66 8.77 -14.70
N LEU A 191 -11.03 9.88 -14.29
CA LEU A 191 -10.84 11.01 -15.17
C LEU A 191 -9.91 10.66 -16.35
N TRP A 192 -9.96 11.46 -17.40
CA TRP A 192 -9.01 11.45 -18.51
C TRP A 192 -9.06 10.22 -19.41
N GLY A 193 -10.27 9.86 -19.89
CA GLY A 193 -10.48 8.81 -20.90
C GLY A 193 -10.46 7.39 -20.36
N ASP A 194 -9.96 6.45 -21.14
CA ASP A 194 -10.05 5.02 -20.87
C ASP A 194 -9.40 4.61 -19.55
N PHE A 195 -9.90 3.53 -18.95
CA PHE A 195 -9.37 3.00 -17.70
C PHE A 195 -7.90 2.61 -17.81
N ILE A 196 -7.10 3.02 -16.83
CA ILE A 196 -5.70 2.62 -16.67
C ILE A 196 -5.55 1.93 -15.32
N GLU A 197 -5.11 0.69 -15.35
CA GLU A 197 -4.90 -0.12 -14.14
C GLU A 197 -3.67 0.29 -13.33
N ASN A 198 -3.62 -0.19 -12.10
CA ASN A 198 -2.44 -0.04 -11.22
C ASN A 198 -2.09 1.43 -10.88
N MET A 199 -3.11 2.28 -10.77
CA MET A 199 -2.95 3.64 -10.24
C MET A 199 -2.93 3.63 -8.71
N SER A 200 -2.43 4.72 -8.13
CA SER A 200 -2.51 4.97 -6.68
C SER A 200 -3.95 4.88 -6.19
N VAL A 201 -4.13 4.46 -4.95
CA VAL A 201 -5.43 4.53 -4.26
C VAL A 201 -6.02 5.94 -4.29
N LEU A 202 -5.20 6.98 -4.40
CA LEU A 202 -5.66 8.37 -4.55
C LEU A 202 -6.51 8.55 -5.80
N ASP A 203 -6.17 7.87 -6.90
CA ASP A 203 -6.98 7.90 -8.13
C ASP A 203 -8.38 7.34 -7.87
N TYR A 204 -8.47 6.24 -7.13
CA TYR A 204 -9.74 5.65 -6.74
C TYR A 204 -10.56 6.57 -5.84
N ILE A 205 -9.99 7.00 -4.71
CA ILE A 205 -10.75 7.75 -3.71
C ILE A 205 -11.24 9.13 -4.22
N PHE A 206 -10.49 9.78 -5.10
CA PHE A 206 -10.94 11.04 -5.68
C PHE A 206 -12.07 10.85 -6.71
N ASN A 207 -12.11 9.71 -7.41
CA ASN A 207 -13.14 9.41 -8.39
C ASN A 207 -14.37 8.71 -7.81
N CYS A 208 -14.19 7.87 -6.78
CA CYS A 208 -15.23 6.99 -6.22
C CYS A 208 -15.55 7.24 -4.75
N GLY A 209 -14.78 8.10 -4.06
CA GLY A 209 -14.92 8.29 -2.61
C GLY A 209 -14.31 7.14 -1.81
N PHE A 210 -14.68 7.06 -0.54
CA PHE A 210 -14.26 5.97 0.35
C PHE A 210 -15.22 4.77 0.29
N ASP A 211 -15.74 4.46 -0.89
CA ASP A 211 -16.62 3.30 -1.13
C ASP A 211 -15.77 2.02 -1.28
N PHE A 212 -15.48 1.36 -0.16
CA PHE A 212 -14.73 0.10 -0.18
C PHE A 212 -15.60 -1.13 -0.47
N GLU A 213 -16.92 -1.05 -0.27
CA GLU A 213 -17.85 -2.13 -0.64
C GLU A 213 -17.81 -2.39 -2.15
N TYR A 214 -17.74 -1.33 -2.95
CA TYR A 214 -17.55 -1.47 -4.39
C TYR A 214 -16.30 -2.30 -4.75
N VAL A 215 -15.19 -2.10 -4.03
CA VAL A 215 -13.94 -2.88 -4.24
C VAL A 215 -14.16 -4.35 -3.89
N VAL A 216 -14.80 -4.61 -2.75
CA VAL A 216 -15.09 -5.98 -2.27
C VAL A 216 -15.99 -6.71 -3.26
N ASP A 217 -17.09 -6.11 -3.67
CA ASP A 217 -18.05 -6.70 -4.60
C ASP A 217 -17.40 -7.06 -5.94
N LYS A 218 -16.56 -6.18 -6.47
CA LYS A 218 -15.84 -6.42 -7.73
C LYS A 218 -14.83 -7.55 -7.60
N VAL A 219 -14.06 -7.59 -6.53
CA VAL A 219 -13.07 -8.66 -6.30
C VAL A 219 -13.78 -10.00 -6.07
N ASP A 220 -14.85 -10.03 -5.27
CA ASP A 220 -15.60 -11.26 -4.98
C ASP A 220 -16.33 -11.78 -6.23
N ALA A 221 -16.85 -10.89 -7.09
CA ALA A 221 -17.43 -11.29 -8.38
C ALA A 221 -16.38 -11.93 -9.31
N ILE A 222 -15.17 -11.41 -9.35
CA ILE A 222 -14.07 -12.00 -10.14
C ILE A 222 -13.67 -13.37 -9.59
N ASN A 223 -13.58 -13.50 -8.27
CA ASN A 223 -13.18 -14.76 -7.61
C ASN A 223 -14.30 -15.79 -7.57
N GLY A 224 -15.57 -15.38 -7.51
CA GLY A 224 -16.74 -16.27 -7.52
C GLY A 224 -17.09 -16.84 -8.90
N ASN A 225 -16.59 -16.27 -9.98
CA ASN A 225 -16.77 -16.73 -11.35
C ASN A 225 -15.65 -17.69 -11.81
N ARG A 226 -14.77 -18.14 -10.94
CA ARG A 226 -13.74 -19.17 -11.16
C ARG A 226 -14.05 -20.40 -10.33
#